data_68ea18f54b4f7e2ea7ed78be898c569e
#
_entry.id   68ea18f54b4f7e2ea7ed78be898c569e
#
_cell.length_a   1.000
_cell.length_b   1.000
_cell.length_c   1.000
_cell.angle_alpha   90.00
_cell.angle_beta   90.00
_cell.angle_gamma   90.00
#
_symmetry.space_group_name_H-M   'P 1'
#
loop_
_entity.id
_entity.type
_entity.pdbx_description
1 polymer ?
#
loop_
_entity_poly.entity_id
_entity_poly.type
_entity_poly.pdbx_seq_one_letter_code
_entity_poly.pdbx_strand_id
1 'polypeptide(L)'
;MMDRPLSKPTRLTGLYVRNFLANFAGNCIIILLNIFTPLAVYDNWKAYLWQGGGIGGWVHIPIALIVVVGIVTGLQYRIQRPIAIGLRQLDSRKKLDAKVLEQAKRRLLNLPSILWGTNLIVWVVLTFLFMPLMYFLIDMTIPSFFYGFFRLVMIGLIASAISFFFIDHYCRNTLIPVFFPGGQLASVPGTIKISILKRIRVLFGVGTHAPMILLVGTIGFAVWEVQDYAVSAGQFGKLVLAFVVAVYFLFVTIALIFNFLAGRSILLPVKEMMRVVDKVRDGDFHQKVKVVSNDELGNLGDGMNEMTAGLIERDQMRKSLYLAKEVQQALLPRSAPNIKGLDIASTSVYCDETGGDYYDFFITDKPDSSRISVVVGDVSGHGISSALLMTTARAFLRQRSAQPGKIAAVVSDVNRLLCHDVADSGGFMTLFYINIDRQNLKLHWVRAGHDPAVFYDPRAGTIEELRGSGMAMGIDADHAYEQYSKEDLACGQIILMGTDGIWEAQNPKGHMFGKDTIYRIIRQYSDTDAKGLLTACLYALDKFRDGVKPEDDVTLVVIKITDN
;
A
#
# COMPACT_ATOMS: atom_id res chain seq x y z
N MET A 1 -3.25 28.57 6.63
CA MET A 1 -2.55 29.43 5.67
C MET A 1 -1.92 28.50 4.62
N MET A 2 -2.59 28.36 3.49
CA MET A 2 -2.16 27.50 2.38
C MET A 2 -0.91 28.10 1.73
N ASP A 3 0.18 27.31 1.70
CA ASP A 3 1.43 27.64 1.04
C ASP A 3 1.18 27.95 -0.45
N ARG A 4 1.21 29.22 -0.82
CA ARG A 4 1.36 29.60 -2.23
C ARG A 4 2.72 29.04 -2.69
N PRO A 5 2.80 28.32 -3.82
CA PRO A 5 4.06 27.87 -4.34
C PRO A 5 4.95 29.09 -4.58
N LEU A 6 6.11 29.13 -3.91
CA LEU A 6 7.11 30.18 -4.08
C LEU A 6 7.41 30.41 -5.56
N SER A 7 7.51 31.66 -5.98
CA SER A 7 7.86 32.02 -7.36
C SER A 7 9.22 31.43 -7.77
N LYS A 8 9.39 31.12 -9.04
CA LYS A 8 10.51 30.37 -9.63
C LYS A 8 11.94 30.80 -9.24
N PRO A 9 12.30 32.09 -9.20
CA PRO A 9 13.64 32.52 -8.75
C PRO A 9 13.85 32.39 -7.25
N THR A 10 12.79 32.48 -6.43
CA THR A 10 12.90 32.43 -4.96
C THR A 10 13.28 31.04 -4.40
N ARG A 11 13.16 29.97 -5.17
CA ARG A 11 13.53 28.62 -4.73
C ARG A 11 15.03 28.39 -4.63
N LEU A 12 15.81 28.93 -5.57
CA LEU A 12 17.27 28.84 -5.53
C LEU A 12 17.89 29.88 -4.60
N THR A 13 17.40 31.11 -4.62
CA THR A 13 17.85 32.16 -3.69
C THR A 13 17.63 31.74 -2.23
N GLY A 14 16.54 31.06 -1.93
CA GLY A 14 16.29 30.51 -0.60
C GLY A 14 17.34 29.52 -0.09
N LEU A 15 18.00 28.78 -0.99
CA LEU A 15 19.06 27.86 -0.64
C LEU A 15 20.36 28.61 -0.30
N TYR A 16 20.75 29.59 -1.11
CA TYR A 16 21.93 30.45 -0.86
C TYR A 16 21.77 31.22 0.46
N VAL A 17 20.62 31.84 0.68
CA VAL A 17 20.35 32.61 1.88
C VAL A 17 20.46 31.73 3.15
N ARG A 18 19.94 30.50 3.14
CA ARG A 18 20.02 29.62 4.31
C ARG A 18 21.44 29.15 4.60
N ASN A 19 22.21 28.83 3.57
CA ASN A 19 23.60 28.45 3.77
C ASN A 19 24.44 29.65 4.25
N PHE A 20 24.19 30.84 3.71
CA PHE A 20 24.79 32.08 4.20
C PHE A 20 24.45 32.35 5.66
N LEU A 21 23.16 32.27 6.03
CA LEU A 21 22.72 32.49 7.41
C LEU A 21 23.33 31.48 8.40
N ALA A 22 23.51 30.23 8.01
CA ALA A 22 24.13 29.22 8.86
C ALA A 22 25.63 29.51 9.09
N ASN A 23 26.38 29.94 8.06
CA ASN A 23 27.78 30.34 8.20
C ASN A 23 27.89 31.66 8.96
N PHE A 24 26.97 32.60 8.74
CA PHE A 24 26.89 33.86 9.49
C PHE A 24 26.64 33.62 10.98
N ALA A 25 25.78 32.65 11.34
CA ALA A 25 25.57 32.23 12.73
C ALA A 25 26.88 31.73 13.36
N GLY A 26 27.70 30.96 12.63
CA GLY A 26 29.03 30.55 13.09
C GLY A 26 29.95 31.77 13.41
N ASN A 27 29.95 32.77 12.54
CA ASN A 27 30.69 34.00 12.81
C ASN A 27 30.15 34.78 14.03
N CYS A 28 28.84 34.84 14.21
CA CYS A 28 28.25 35.43 15.40
C CYS A 28 28.65 34.70 16.68
N ILE A 29 28.75 33.34 16.64
CA ILE A 29 29.26 32.53 17.76
C ILE A 29 30.72 32.92 18.08
N ILE A 30 31.58 33.08 17.07
CA ILE A 30 32.97 33.52 17.28
C ILE A 30 33.01 34.88 17.98
N ILE A 31 32.27 35.85 17.45
CA ILE A 31 32.22 37.20 18.00
C ILE A 31 31.76 37.20 19.46
N LEU A 32 30.66 36.50 19.74
CA LEU A 32 30.07 36.39 21.06
C LEU A 32 31.03 35.71 22.05
N LEU A 33 31.65 34.61 21.63
CA LEU A 33 32.66 33.94 22.47
C LEU A 33 33.90 34.82 22.71
N ASN A 34 34.33 35.59 21.71
CA ASN A 34 35.48 36.50 21.85
C ASN A 34 35.19 37.66 22.83
N ILE A 35 33.99 38.19 22.85
CA ILE A 35 33.59 39.27 23.77
C ILE A 35 33.63 38.78 25.24
N PHE A 36 33.12 37.57 25.49
CA PHE A 36 32.97 37.05 26.85
C PHE A 36 34.12 36.18 27.35
N THR A 37 35.08 35.78 26.49
CA THR A 37 36.19 34.93 26.91
C THR A 37 37.20 35.75 27.77
N PRO A 38 37.50 35.30 28.99
CA PRO A 38 38.39 35.98 29.92
C PRO A 38 39.85 35.61 29.63
N LEU A 39 40.38 35.90 28.45
CA LEU A 39 41.73 35.55 28.04
C LEU A 39 42.52 36.79 27.62
N ALA A 40 43.72 36.89 28.09
CA ALA A 40 44.62 38.03 27.79
C ALA A 40 44.96 38.10 26.28
N VAL A 41 45.01 36.96 25.61
CA VAL A 41 45.27 36.95 24.14
C VAL A 41 44.20 37.74 23.37
N TYR A 42 42.96 37.81 23.86
CA TYR A 42 41.90 38.60 23.24
C TYR A 42 42.00 40.10 23.58
N ASP A 43 42.60 40.46 24.70
CA ASP A 43 42.89 41.86 24.98
C ASP A 43 44.02 42.38 24.10
N ASN A 44 45.03 41.56 23.84
CA ASN A 44 46.07 41.88 22.83
C ASN A 44 45.48 42.00 21.43
N TRP A 45 44.50 41.14 21.06
CA TRP A 45 43.74 41.23 19.80
C TRP A 45 42.90 42.50 19.71
N LYS A 46 42.22 42.89 20.78
CA LYS A 46 41.50 44.16 20.88
C LYS A 46 42.44 45.33 20.76
N ALA A 47 43.57 45.29 21.46
CA ALA A 47 44.60 46.32 21.38
C ALA A 47 45.19 46.43 19.95
N TYR A 48 45.47 45.31 19.31
CA TYR A 48 45.91 45.29 17.91
C TYR A 48 44.90 45.93 16.96
N LEU A 49 43.58 45.61 17.11
CA LEU A 49 42.53 46.18 16.30
C LEU A 49 42.31 47.69 16.56
N TRP A 50 42.40 48.15 17.85
CA TRP A 50 42.02 49.49 18.24
C TRP A 50 43.17 50.48 18.42
N GLN A 51 44.35 50.00 18.77
CA GLN A 51 45.46 50.86 19.20
C GLN A 51 46.69 50.86 18.30
N GLY A 52 47.02 49.82 17.60
CA GLY A 52 48.35 49.69 16.97
C GLY A 52 48.40 49.32 15.52
N GLY A 53 47.36 48.80 15.05
CA GLY A 53 47.36 48.32 13.67
C GLY A 53 47.11 49.47 12.71
N GLY A 54 48.04 50.24 12.33
CA GLY A 54 47.85 51.18 11.24
C GLY A 54 46.95 50.65 10.12
N ILE A 55 46.64 51.38 9.11
CA ILE A 55 45.70 51.04 8.00
C ILE A 55 45.71 49.56 7.57
N GLY A 56 46.80 48.81 7.87
CA GLY A 56 46.97 47.39 7.56
C GLY A 56 45.95 46.42 8.16
N GLY A 57 45.66 46.47 9.47
CA GLY A 57 44.76 45.50 10.13
C GLY A 57 43.30 45.66 9.70
N TRP A 58 42.87 46.89 9.51
CA TRP A 58 41.51 47.20 9.05
C TRP A 58 41.27 46.88 7.58
N VAL A 59 42.33 46.76 6.75
CA VAL A 59 42.25 46.51 5.31
C VAL A 59 42.46 45.03 4.98
N HIS A 60 43.45 44.38 5.60
CA HIS A 60 43.81 43.00 5.22
C HIS A 60 42.77 41.97 5.66
N ILE A 61 42.13 42.12 6.83
CA ILE A 61 41.15 41.19 7.34
C ILE A 61 39.86 41.21 6.49
N PRO A 62 39.27 42.39 6.18
CA PRO A 62 38.14 42.46 5.25
C PRO A 62 38.43 41.92 3.87
N ILE A 63 39.63 42.21 3.29
CA ILE A 63 40.00 41.68 1.99
C ILE A 63 40.11 40.16 2.02
N ALA A 64 40.79 39.58 3.02
CA ALA A 64 40.87 38.14 3.17
C ALA A 64 39.48 37.51 3.32
N LEU A 65 38.61 38.13 4.09
CA LEU A 65 37.21 37.69 4.26
C LEU A 65 36.43 37.73 2.94
N ILE A 66 36.55 38.82 2.16
CA ILE A 66 35.90 38.96 0.84
C ILE A 66 36.37 37.87 -0.13
N VAL A 67 37.69 37.61 -0.20
CA VAL A 67 38.27 36.57 -1.04
C VAL A 67 37.72 35.20 -0.65
N VAL A 68 37.72 34.89 0.63
CA VAL A 68 37.20 33.62 1.14
C VAL A 68 35.70 33.45 0.85
N VAL A 69 34.91 34.49 1.12
CA VAL A 69 33.46 34.48 0.82
C VAL A 69 33.26 34.30 -0.70
N GLY A 70 34.06 34.94 -1.53
CA GLY A 70 34.02 34.78 -2.99
C GLY A 70 34.32 33.35 -3.45
N ILE A 71 35.38 32.73 -2.90
CA ILE A 71 35.73 31.31 -3.20
C ILE A 71 34.62 30.37 -2.75
N VAL A 72 34.13 30.51 -1.52
CA VAL A 72 33.06 29.67 -0.96
C VAL A 72 31.77 29.80 -1.79
N THR A 73 31.39 31.02 -2.13
CA THR A 73 30.19 31.28 -2.94
C THR A 73 30.34 30.72 -4.36
N GLY A 74 31.52 30.85 -4.98
CA GLY A 74 31.80 30.25 -6.29
C GLY A 74 31.74 28.72 -6.27
N LEU A 75 32.29 28.10 -5.22
CA LEU A 75 32.22 26.65 -5.03
C LEU A 75 30.78 26.17 -4.83
N GLN A 76 30.03 26.85 -4.00
CA GLN A 76 28.62 26.55 -3.77
C GLN A 76 27.77 26.70 -5.04
N TYR A 77 28.01 27.73 -5.84
CA TYR A 77 27.35 27.91 -7.13
C TYR A 77 27.62 26.71 -8.07
N ARG A 78 28.86 26.23 -8.16
CA ARG A 78 29.21 25.04 -8.96
C ARG A 78 28.49 23.78 -8.45
N ILE A 79 28.43 23.57 -7.14
CA ILE A 79 27.74 22.42 -6.51
C ILE A 79 26.26 22.44 -6.83
N GLN A 80 25.61 23.60 -6.83
CA GLN A 80 24.14 23.75 -6.99
C GLN A 80 23.72 23.88 -8.47
N ARG A 81 24.65 24.12 -9.40
CA ARG A 81 24.36 24.33 -10.83
C ARG A 81 23.51 23.24 -11.48
N PRO A 82 23.72 21.92 -11.23
CA PRO A 82 22.86 20.86 -11.81
C PRO A 82 21.41 20.98 -11.37
N ILE A 83 21.15 21.34 -10.10
CA ILE A 83 19.79 21.54 -9.57
C ILE A 83 19.13 22.73 -10.24
N ALA A 84 19.86 23.82 -10.44
CA ALA A 84 19.37 25.01 -11.14
C ALA A 84 18.96 24.70 -12.59
N ILE A 85 19.76 23.90 -13.31
CA ILE A 85 19.47 23.47 -14.67
C ILE A 85 18.22 22.57 -14.68
N GLY A 86 18.16 21.60 -13.76
CA GLY A 86 17.00 20.71 -13.62
C GLY A 86 15.70 21.47 -13.31
N LEU A 87 15.72 22.47 -12.42
CA LEU A 87 14.56 23.33 -12.14
C LEU A 87 14.11 24.12 -13.39
N ARG A 88 15.04 24.66 -14.15
CA ARG A 88 14.73 25.36 -15.41
C ARG A 88 14.10 24.42 -16.45
N GLN A 89 14.53 23.18 -16.53
CA GLN A 89 13.94 22.19 -17.43
C GLN A 89 12.53 21.78 -17.00
N LEU A 90 12.30 21.55 -15.71
CA LEU A 90 10.98 21.26 -15.18
C LEU A 90 9.98 22.40 -15.40
N ASP A 91 10.47 23.64 -15.40
CA ASP A 91 9.67 24.83 -15.63
C ASP A 91 9.43 25.16 -17.12
N SER A 92 10.37 24.80 -17.99
CA SER A 92 10.20 24.95 -19.44
C SER A 92 9.47 23.73 -19.97
N ARG A 93 8.25 23.84 -20.45
CA ARG A 93 7.47 22.74 -21.08
C ARG A 93 8.17 22.08 -22.29
N LYS A 94 9.48 22.21 -22.41
CA LYS A 94 10.32 21.58 -23.44
C LYS A 94 10.63 20.14 -23.05
N LYS A 95 10.94 19.30 -24.06
CA LYS A 95 11.30 17.88 -23.90
C LYS A 95 12.38 17.74 -22.83
N LEU A 96 12.08 17.05 -21.74
CA LEU A 96 13.01 16.81 -20.62
C LEU A 96 14.14 15.90 -21.10
N ASP A 97 15.39 16.37 -20.92
CA ASP A 97 16.56 15.50 -21.02
C ASP A 97 16.64 14.64 -19.74
N ALA A 98 16.38 13.35 -19.88
CA ALA A 98 16.34 12.41 -18.77
C ALA A 98 17.67 12.39 -17.98
N LYS A 99 18.82 12.48 -18.67
CA LYS A 99 20.13 12.48 -18.02
C LYS A 99 20.35 13.71 -17.14
N VAL A 100 19.95 14.88 -17.62
CA VAL A 100 20.08 16.14 -16.85
C VAL A 100 19.18 16.12 -15.63
N LEU A 101 17.94 15.60 -15.78
CA LEU A 101 17.01 15.49 -14.67
C LEU A 101 17.50 14.48 -13.62
N GLU A 102 18.05 13.35 -14.03
CA GLU A 102 18.62 12.35 -13.13
C GLU A 102 19.82 12.91 -12.35
N GLN A 103 20.72 13.60 -13.03
CA GLN A 103 21.85 14.29 -12.38
C GLN A 103 21.36 15.33 -11.36
N ALA A 104 20.33 16.11 -11.71
CA ALA A 104 19.75 17.10 -10.80
C ALA A 104 19.11 16.42 -9.57
N LYS A 105 18.35 15.34 -9.76
CA LYS A 105 17.76 14.53 -8.70
C LYS A 105 18.82 13.96 -7.75
N ARG A 106 19.82 13.30 -8.30
CA ARG A 106 20.94 12.75 -7.52
C ARG A 106 21.69 13.85 -6.75
N ARG A 107 21.98 14.99 -7.40
CA ARG A 107 22.66 16.12 -6.75
C ARG A 107 21.81 16.73 -5.64
N LEU A 108 20.51 16.85 -5.83
CA LEU A 108 19.58 17.38 -4.82
C LEU A 108 19.55 16.51 -3.55
N LEU A 109 19.45 15.19 -3.71
CA LEU A 109 19.43 14.27 -2.57
C LEU A 109 20.76 14.25 -1.80
N ASN A 110 21.89 14.46 -2.48
CA ASN A 110 23.22 14.52 -1.87
C ASN A 110 23.60 15.92 -1.36
N LEU A 111 22.82 16.94 -1.70
CA LEU A 111 23.20 18.34 -1.46
C LEU A 111 23.48 18.67 0.01
N PRO A 112 22.64 18.26 0.99
CA PRO A 112 22.91 18.55 2.40
C PRO A 112 24.26 18.00 2.87
N SER A 113 24.58 16.75 2.48
CA SER A 113 25.84 16.09 2.83
C SER A 113 27.06 16.74 2.17
N ILE A 114 26.94 17.11 0.89
CA ILE A 114 28.03 17.76 0.13
C ILE A 114 28.32 19.13 0.71
N LEU A 115 27.30 19.93 1.00
CA LEU A 115 27.48 21.27 1.57
C LEU A 115 27.99 21.20 3.01
N TRP A 116 27.56 20.22 3.82
CA TRP A 116 28.12 19.98 5.15
C TRP A 116 29.63 19.69 5.09
N GLY A 117 30.05 18.72 4.26
CA GLY A 117 31.47 18.39 4.09
C GLY A 117 32.29 19.59 3.53
N THR A 118 31.74 20.30 2.56
CA THR A 118 32.38 21.49 1.99
C THR A 118 32.54 22.59 3.03
N ASN A 119 31.53 22.89 3.83
CA ASN A 119 31.60 23.90 4.88
C ASN A 119 32.62 23.50 5.95
N LEU A 120 32.64 22.23 6.38
CA LEU A 120 33.59 21.73 7.35
C LEU A 120 35.06 21.88 6.84
N ILE A 121 35.32 21.48 5.60
CA ILE A 121 36.63 21.64 4.96
C ILE A 121 37.03 23.12 4.90
N VAL A 122 36.12 24.00 4.53
CA VAL A 122 36.37 25.44 4.48
C VAL A 122 36.73 25.97 5.87
N TRP A 123 36.03 25.60 6.90
CA TRP A 123 36.31 26.00 8.28
C TRP A 123 37.71 25.50 8.74
N VAL A 124 38.04 24.25 8.43
CA VAL A 124 39.35 23.67 8.78
C VAL A 124 40.47 24.40 8.02
N VAL A 125 40.34 24.58 6.69
CA VAL A 125 41.32 25.27 5.88
C VAL A 125 41.50 26.71 6.35
N LEU A 126 40.42 27.42 6.62
CA LEU A 126 40.49 28.78 7.16
C LEU A 126 41.23 28.83 8.51
N THR A 127 40.97 27.85 9.39
CA THR A 127 41.69 27.77 10.66
C THR A 127 43.20 27.59 10.45
N PHE A 128 43.58 26.69 9.53
CA PHE A 128 44.99 26.47 9.18
C PHE A 128 45.68 27.69 8.52
N LEU A 129 44.95 28.53 7.84
CA LEU A 129 45.46 29.76 7.25
C LEU A 129 45.49 30.93 8.25
N PHE A 130 44.43 31.06 9.03
CA PHE A 130 44.20 32.19 9.92
C PHE A 130 45.04 32.12 11.20
N MET A 131 45.14 30.94 11.81
CA MET A 131 45.85 30.82 13.10
C MET A 131 47.36 31.07 13.01
N PRO A 132 48.09 30.55 12.00
CA PRO A 132 49.51 30.94 11.82
C PRO A 132 49.69 32.43 11.57
N LEU A 133 48.81 33.04 10.77
CA LEU A 133 48.84 34.48 10.50
C LEU A 133 48.67 35.26 11.82
N MET A 134 47.71 34.87 12.64
CA MET A 134 47.49 35.50 13.96
C MET A 134 48.68 35.30 14.90
N TYR A 135 49.27 34.09 14.91
CA TYR A 135 50.47 33.81 15.69
C TYR A 135 51.60 34.83 15.44
N PHE A 136 51.85 35.14 14.21
CA PHE A 136 52.89 36.12 13.83
C PHE A 136 52.47 37.59 14.02
N LEU A 137 51.18 37.93 13.88
CA LEU A 137 50.72 39.31 13.97
C LEU A 137 50.50 39.80 15.39
N ILE A 138 50.20 38.92 16.32
CA ILE A 138 49.76 39.27 17.70
C ILE A 138 50.73 38.75 18.75
N ASP A 139 51.83 38.13 18.32
CA ASP A 139 52.83 37.52 19.23
C ASP A 139 52.21 36.56 20.24
N MET A 140 51.44 35.60 19.72
CA MET A 140 50.74 34.61 20.51
C MET A 140 51.71 33.61 21.14
N THR A 141 51.42 33.16 22.36
CA THR A 141 52.11 32.01 22.94
C THR A 141 51.69 30.71 22.23
N ILE A 142 52.56 29.69 22.24
CA ILE A 142 52.31 28.39 21.65
C ILE A 142 51.02 27.75 22.21
N PRO A 143 50.76 27.73 23.54
CA PRO A 143 49.50 27.21 24.07
C PRO A 143 48.26 27.98 23.59
N SER A 144 48.32 29.32 23.50
CA SER A 144 47.24 30.16 22.99
C SER A 144 46.95 29.87 21.53
N PHE A 145 47.98 29.59 20.73
CA PHE A 145 47.84 29.16 19.33
C PHE A 145 47.04 27.85 19.21
N PHE A 146 47.45 26.80 19.95
CA PHE A 146 46.74 25.51 19.93
C PHE A 146 45.31 25.60 20.44
N TYR A 147 45.08 26.38 21.50
CA TYR A 147 43.75 26.62 22.01
C TYR A 147 42.84 27.34 20.98
N GLY A 148 43.36 28.41 20.34
CA GLY A 148 42.66 29.15 19.31
C GLY A 148 42.30 28.26 18.10
N PHE A 149 43.27 27.43 17.68
CA PHE A 149 43.07 26.44 16.64
C PHE A 149 41.95 25.47 16.96
N PHE A 150 42.02 24.82 18.12
CA PHE A 150 40.98 23.90 18.64
C PHE A 150 39.62 24.57 18.68
N ARG A 151 39.53 25.79 19.19
CA ARG A 151 38.30 26.56 19.33
C ARG A 151 37.64 26.83 17.96
N LEU A 152 38.39 27.29 16.98
CA LEU A 152 37.90 27.60 15.64
C LEU A 152 37.39 26.35 14.91
N VAL A 153 38.07 25.21 15.05
CA VAL A 153 37.64 23.93 14.49
C VAL A 153 36.29 23.48 15.13
N MET A 154 36.15 23.59 16.43
CA MET A 154 34.91 23.24 17.13
C MET A 154 33.75 24.14 16.75
N ILE A 155 33.95 25.42 16.59
CA ILE A 155 32.93 26.36 16.10
C ILE A 155 32.56 26.03 14.65
N GLY A 156 33.54 25.71 13.82
CA GLY A 156 33.35 25.30 12.42
C GLY A 156 32.49 24.02 12.32
N LEU A 157 32.69 23.06 13.25
CA LEU A 157 31.88 21.86 13.33
C LEU A 157 30.41 22.20 13.64
N ILE A 158 30.19 23.06 14.64
CA ILE A 158 28.84 23.52 15.03
C ILE A 158 28.16 24.27 13.88
N ALA A 159 28.86 25.22 13.25
CA ALA A 159 28.32 26.01 12.13
C ALA A 159 27.97 25.12 10.91
N SER A 160 28.84 24.15 10.61
CA SER A 160 28.61 23.21 9.51
C SER A 160 27.40 22.30 9.77
N ALA A 161 27.19 21.86 11.01
CA ALA A 161 26.02 21.07 11.37
C ALA A 161 24.72 21.89 11.30
N ILE A 162 24.73 23.13 11.77
CA ILE A 162 23.60 24.05 11.61
C ILE A 162 23.25 24.19 10.12
N SER A 163 24.25 24.41 9.26
CA SER A 163 24.06 24.49 7.81
C SER A 163 23.43 23.24 7.24
N PHE A 164 23.89 22.05 7.63
CA PHE A 164 23.33 20.78 7.21
C PHE A 164 21.82 20.69 7.48
N PHE A 165 21.38 20.94 8.70
CA PHE A 165 19.97 20.82 9.07
C PHE A 165 19.08 21.86 8.40
N PHE A 166 19.56 23.11 8.24
CA PHE A 166 18.80 24.14 7.52
C PHE A 166 18.63 23.81 6.04
N ILE A 167 19.68 23.29 5.41
CA ILE A 167 19.64 22.91 3.99
C ILE A 167 18.79 21.66 3.79
N ASP A 168 18.96 20.63 4.63
CA ASP A 168 18.14 19.41 4.59
C ASP A 168 16.65 19.73 4.74
N HIS A 169 16.31 20.55 5.73
CA HIS A 169 14.94 21.01 5.93
C HIS A 169 14.38 21.74 4.70
N TYR A 170 15.18 22.61 4.08
CA TYR A 170 14.74 23.32 2.88
C TYR A 170 14.57 22.40 1.67
N CYS A 171 15.52 21.51 1.44
CA CYS A 171 15.43 20.53 0.36
C CYS A 171 14.18 19.67 0.47
N ARG A 172 13.89 19.15 1.67
CA ARG A 172 12.72 18.29 1.93
C ARG A 172 11.38 19.01 1.69
N ASN A 173 11.27 20.23 2.15
CA ASN A 173 9.97 20.94 2.11
C ASN A 173 9.73 21.71 0.80
N THR A 174 10.79 22.12 0.09
CA THR A 174 10.64 23.03 -1.05
C THR A 174 11.10 22.41 -2.38
N LEU A 175 12.23 21.71 -2.41
CA LEU A 175 12.83 21.23 -3.65
C LEU A 175 12.43 19.79 -3.98
N ILE A 176 12.48 18.88 -3.01
CA ILE A 176 12.14 17.47 -3.22
C ILE A 176 10.73 17.28 -3.77
N PRO A 177 9.67 17.94 -3.25
CA PRO A 177 8.33 17.79 -3.81
C PRO A 177 8.19 18.19 -5.29
N VAL A 178 9.09 19.04 -5.79
CA VAL A 178 9.10 19.47 -7.19
C VAL A 178 9.78 18.45 -8.10
N PHE A 179 10.87 17.85 -7.64
CA PHE A 179 11.61 16.85 -8.41
C PHE A 179 11.05 15.44 -8.30
N PHE A 180 10.30 15.15 -7.23
CA PHE A 180 9.77 13.82 -6.88
C PHE A 180 8.29 13.90 -6.50
N PRO A 181 7.41 14.27 -7.43
CA PRO A 181 5.98 14.35 -7.15
C PRO A 181 5.35 12.99 -6.82
N GLY A 182 5.96 11.89 -7.28
CA GLY A 182 5.51 10.52 -7.05
C GLY A 182 6.23 9.78 -5.92
N GLY A 183 7.15 10.44 -5.18
CA GLY A 183 8.02 9.73 -4.22
C GLY A 183 9.18 8.99 -4.90
N GLN A 184 9.49 7.77 -4.43
CA GLN A 184 10.56 6.90 -4.97
C GLN A 184 11.97 7.52 -4.90
N LEU A 185 12.25 8.28 -3.83
CA LEU A 185 13.54 8.91 -3.63
C LEU A 185 14.67 7.88 -3.43
N ALA A 186 14.33 6.74 -2.81
CA ALA A 186 15.28 5.67 -2.51
C ALA A 186 15.77 4.92 -3.76
N SER A 187 15.05 5.00 -4.88
CA SER A 187 15.39 4.35 -6.14
C SER A 187 16.49 5.05 -6.95
N VAL A 188 16.84 6.30 -6.58
CA VAL A 188 17.87 7.06 -7.31
C VAL A 188 19.26 6.52 -6.98
N PRO A 189 20.02 6.00 -7.97
CA PRO A 189 21.32 5.38 -7.72
C PRO A 189 22.38 6.43 -7.33
N GLY A 190 23.34 6.03 -6.50
CA GLY A 190 24.47 6.87 -6.09
C GLY A 190 24.08 8.02 -5.17
N THR A 191 23.01 7.86 -4.39
CA THR A 191 22.62 8.82 -3.34
C THR A 191 23.19 8.43 -1.99
N ILE A 192 23.60 9.44 -1.20
CA ILE A 192 24.08 9.26 0.16
C ILE A 192 22.85 9.13 1.07
N LYS A 193 22.66 7.93 1.63
CA LYS A 193 21.58 7.66 2.59
C LYS A 193 22.09 7.92 4.01
N ILE A 194 21.54 8.95 4.65
CA ILE A 194 21.85 9.25 6.06
C ILE A 194 20.72 8.69 6.91
N SER A 195 21.01 7.61 7.66
CA SER A 195 20.05 6.99 8.56
C SER A 195 19.62 7.96 9.67
N ILE A 196 18.40 7.76 10.16
CA ILE A 196 17.85 8.54 11.28
C ILE A 196 18.80 8.49 12.49
N LEU A 197 19.37 7.32 12.78
CA LEU A 197 20.30 7.14 13.88
C LEU A 197 21.59 7.98 13.71
N LYS A 198 22.16 8.02 12.49
CA LYS A 198 23.31 8.88 12.21
C LYS A 198 22.97 10.36 12.39
N ARG A 199 21.79 10.76 11.98
CA ARG A 199 21.31 12.14 12.12
C ARG A 199 21.14 12.52 13.58
N ILE A 200 20.57 11.63 14.41
CA ILE A 200 20.44 11.80 15.86
C ILE A 200 21.84 11.89 16.53
N ARG A 201 22.80 11.03 16.14
CA ARG A 201 24.18 11.11 16.66
C ARG A 201 24.86 12.43 16.35
N VAL A 202 24.68 12.96 15.14
CA VAL A 202 25.23 14.29 14.79
C VAL A 202 24.57 15.38 15.63
N LEU A 203 23.26 15.33 15.82
CA LEU A 203 22.53 16.26 16.69
C LEU A 203 23.07 16.25 18.14
N PHE A 204 23.26 15.07 18.72
CA PHE A 204 23.80 14.93 20.07
C PHE A 204 25.29 15.35 20.12
N GLY A 205 26.11 14.91 19.17
CA GLY A 205 27.53 15.24 19.11
C GLY A 205 27.77 16.73 19.02
N VAL A 206 27.06 17.41 18.13
CA VAL A 206 27.23 18.85 17.89
C VAL A 206 26.42 19.69 18.86
N GLY A 207 25.23 19.26 19.24
CA GLY A 207 24.35 20.03 20.14
C GLY A 207 24.71 19.92 21.62
N THR A 208 25.41 18.87 22.04
CA THR A 208 25.73 18.62 23.45
C THR A 208 27.24 18.47 23.71
N HIS A 209 27.92 17.54 23.00
CA HIS A 209 29.33 17.26 23.29
C HIS A 209 30.25 18.38 22.82
N ALA A 210 30.09 18.92 21.62
CA ALA A 210 30.96 19.98 21.11
C ALA A 210 30.91 21.26 21.97
N PRO A 211 29.73 21.74 22.38
CA PRO A 211 29.61 22.83 23.36
C PRO A 211 30.28 22.54 24.69
N MET A 212 30.06 21.35 25.25
CA MET A 212 30.63 20.96 26.55
C MET A 212 32.16 20.92 26.50
N ILE A 213 32.71 20.34 25.43
CA ILE A 213 34.16 20.27 25.20
C ILE A 213 34.73 21.69 25.05
N LEU A 214 34.02 22.57 24.31
CA LEU A 214 34.42 23.96 24.11
C LEU A 214 34.41 24.72 25.45
N LEU A 215 33.40 24.53 26.29
CA LEU A 215 33.28 25.15 27.62
C LEU A 215 34.40 24.69 28.53
N VAL A 216 34.59 23.38 28.69
CA VAL A 216 35.62 22.80 29.55
C VAL A 216 37.02 23.23 29.08
N GLY A 217 37.29 23.15 27.78
CA GLY A 217 38.56 23.57 27.21
C GLY A 217 38.84 25.06 27.42
N THR A 218 37.81 25.93 27.27
CA THR A 218 37.99 27.38 27.51
C THR A 218 38.25 27.69 28.99
N ILE A 219 37.51 27.07 29.91
CA ILE A 219 37.74 27.28 31.37
C ILE A 219 39.11 26.73 31.76
N GLY A 220 39.48 25.52 31.33
CA GLY A 220 40.78 24.91 31.62
C GLY A 220 41.94 25.80 31.13
N PHE A 221 41.83 26.31 29.90
CA PHE A 221 42.84 27.22 29.35
C PHE A 221 42.85 28.56 30.10
N ALA A 222 41.72 29.15 30.44
CA ALA A 222 41.63 30.38 31.21
C ALA A 222 42.23 30.26 32.60
N VAL A 223 42.02 29.14 33.30
CA VAL A 223 42.65 28.86 34.61
C VAL A 223 44.18 28.72 34.49
N TRP A 224 44.66 28.09 33.41
CA TRP A 224 46.08 27.97 33.14
C TRP A 224 46.74 29.35 32.85
N GLU A 225 46.10 30.16 32.00
CA GLU A 225 46.62 31.47 31.59
C GLU A 225 46.67 32.47 32.77
N VAL A 226 45.69 32.39 33.70
CA VAL A 226 45.64 33.30 34.86
C VAL A 226 46.84 33.15 35.82
N GLN A 227 47.54 32.00 35.82
CA GLN A 227 48.75 31.81 36.62
C GLN A 227 49.88 32.75 36.22
N ASP A 228 49.89 33.25 34.96
CA ASP A 228 50.90 34.13 34.44
C ASP A 228 50.54 35.64 34.49
N TYR A 229 49.30 35.98 34.91
CA TYR A 229 48.80 37.36 34.94
C TYR A 229 48.34 37.79 36.34
N ALA A 230 48.70 39.03 36.72
CA ALA A 230 48.31 39.62 38.00
C ALA A 230 46.85 40.14 38.03
N VAL A 231 45.88 39.26 37.74
CA VAL A 231 44.45 39.58 37.83
C VAL A 231 43.94 39.20 39.23
N SER A 232 43.17 40.09 39.88
CA SER A 232 42.57 39.73 41.17
C SER A 232 41.60 38.57 41.05
N ALA A 233 41.65 37.60 41.97
CA ALA A 233 40.77 36.41 41.97
C ALA A 233 39.28 36.75 41.85
N GLY A 234 38.85 37.88 42.43
CA GLY A 234 37.45 38.34 42.35
C GLY A 234 37.05 38.87 40.96
N GLN A 235 37.92 39.53 40.25
CA GLN A 235 37.65 39.98 38.86
C GLN A 235 37.64 38.80 37.89
N PHE A 236 38.58 37.88 38.01
CA PHE A 236 38.61 36.66 37.23
C PHE A 236 37.35 35.82 37.42
N GLY A 237 36.90 35.60 38.66
CA GLY A 237 35.69 34.86 38.95
C GLY A 237 34.44 35.48 38.29
N LYS A 238 34.33 36.82 38.24
CA LYS A 238 33.23 37.52 37.56
C LYS A 238 33.27 37.31 36.03
N LEU A 239 34.46 37.36 35.43
CA LEU A 239 34.63 37.15 33.97
C LEU A 239 34.30 35.71 33.57
N VAL A 240 34.78 34.73 34.34
CA VAL A 240 34.46 33.31 34.13
C VAL A 240 32.97 33.06 34.27
N LEU A 241 32.32 33.63 35.30
CA LEU A 241 30.89 33.50 35.49
C LEU A 241 30.10 34.11 34.29
N ALA A 242 30.48 35.30 33.87
CA ALA A 242 29.85 35.95 32.68
C ALA A 242 30.00 35.09 31.42
N PHE A 243 31.18 34.52 31.20
CA PHE A 243 31.46 33.60 30.12
C PHE A 243 30.59 32.33 30.18
N VAL A 244 30.55 31.66 31.34
CA VAL A 244 29.73 30.46 31.52
C VAL A 244 28.25 30.73 31.25
N VAL A 245 27.74 31.86 31.76
CA VAL A 245 26.34 32.27 31.54
C VAL A 245 26.07 32.56 30.04
N ALA A 246 26.97 33.29 29.39
CA ALA A 246 26.82 33.59 27.97
C ALA A 246 26.84 32.30 27.10
N VAL A 247 27.79 31.39 27.40
CA VAL A 247 27.90 30.10 26.71
C VAL A 247 26.68 29.22 26.99
N TYR A 248 26.17 29.20 28.22
CA TYR A 248 24.95 28.47 28.55
C TYR A 248 23.75 28.91 27.69
N PHE A 249 23.47 30.23 27.66
CA PHE A 249 22.37 30.76 26.84
C PHE A 249 22.55 30.47 25.36
N LEU A 250 23.77 30.60 24.82
CA LEU A 250 24.09 30.28 23.43
C LEU A 250 23.76 28.81 23.14
N PHE A 251 24.18 27.88 23.99
CA PHE A 251 23.96 26.46 23.74
C PHE A 251 22.53 26.02 23.94
N VAL A 252 21.80 26.59 24.91
CA VAL A 252 20.37 26.38 25.05
C VAL A 252 19.66 26.80 23.76
N THR A 253 20.03 27.95 23.18
CA THR A 253 19.47 28.42 21.92
C THR A 253 19.77 27.46 20.77
N ILE A 254 21.00 27.00 20.63
CA ILE A 254 21.39 26.02 19.61
C ILE A 254 20.64 24.69 19.80
N ALA A 255 20.53 24.19 21.03
CA ALA A 255 19.81 22.97 21.36
C ALA A 255 18.31 23.07 21.03
N LEU A 256 17.68 24.22 21.31
CA LEU A 256 16.28 24.49 20.95
C LEU A 256 16.07 24.49 19.42
N ILE A 257 16.99 25.12 18.67
CA ILE A 257 16.96 25.10 17.19
C ILE A 257 17.07 23.67 16.68
N PHE A 258 18.03 22.90 17.20
CA PHE A 258 18.20 21.51 16.77
C PHE A 258 17.02 20.62 17.13
N ASN A 259 16.45 20.77 18.32
CA ASN A 259 15.25 20.05 18.75
C ASN A 259 14.06 20.36 17.84
N PHE A 260 13.86 21.64 17.50
CA PHE A 260 12.82 22.06 16.57
C PHE A 260 13.00 21.46 15.16
N LEU A 261 14.23 21.49 14.63
CA LEU A 261 14.54 20.92 13.30
C LEU A 261 14.43 19.39 13.30
N ALA A 262 14.88 18.71 14.35
CA ALA A 262 14.75 17.26 14.52
C ALA A 262 13.27 16.84 14.60
N GLY A 263 12.47 17.56 15.42
CA GLY A 263 11.04 17.32 15.52
C GLY A 263 10.33 17.44 14.17
N ARG A 264 10.68 18.44 13.37
CA ARG A 264 10.11 18.59 12.01
C ARG A 264 10.63 17.55 11.01
N SER A 265 11.85 17.09 11.13
CA SER A 265 12.43 16.14 10.18
C SER A 265 12.02 14.68 10.42
N ILE A 266 11.59 14.33 11.62
CA ILE A 266 11.21 12.97 12.01
C ILE A 266 9.72 12.89 12.35
N LEU A 267 9.23 13.77 13.23
CA LEU A 267 7.88 13.67 13.78
C LEU A 267 6.79 13.98 12.74
N LEU A 268 7.00 14.97 11.87
CA LEU A 268 6.02 15.33 10.85
C LEU A 268 5.81 14.21 9.81
N PRO A 269 6.84 13.59 9.22
CA PRO A 269 6.65 12.42 8.34
C PRO A 269 5.93 11.26 9.03
N VAL A 270 6.26 10.95 10.28
CA VAL A 270 5.59 9.89 11.05
C VAL A 270 4.10 10.21 11.25
N LYS A 271 3.76 11.45 11.63
CA LYS A 271 2.36 11.88 11.77
C LYS A 271 1.58 11.77 10.45
N GLU A 272 2.22 12.12 9.34
CA GLU A 272 1.60 12.00 8.02
C GLU A 272 1.35 10.53 7.65
N MET A 273 2.29 9.64 7.94
CA MET A 273 2.11 8.19 7.77
C MET A 273 0.94 7.67 8.61
N MET A 274 0.87 8.04 9.88
CA MET A 274 -0.24 7.64 10.76
C MET A 274 -1.58 8.14 10.23
N ARG A 275 -1.65 9.39 9.74
CA ARG A 275 -2.87 9.95 9.11
C ARG A 275 -3.32 9.11 7.91
N VAL A 276 -2.38 8.66 7.07
CA VAL A 276 -2.69 7.81 5.91
C VAL A 276 -3.16 6.42 6.37
N VAL A 277 -2.50 5.82 7.37
CA VAL A 277 -2.93 4.53 7.95
C VAL A 277 -4.36 4.60 8.49
N ASP A 278 -4.70 5.67 9.23
CA ASP A 278 -6.06 5.85 9.74
C ASP A 278 -7.08 5.94 8.60
N LYS A 279 -6.76 6.69 7.53
CA LYS A 279 -7.63 6.80 6.36
C LYS A 279 -7.79 5.47 5.61
N VAL A 280 -6.71 4.70 5.47
CA VAL A 280 -6.75 3.37 4.87
C VAL A 280 -7.61 2.42 5.72
N ARG A 281 -7.51 2.48 7.05
CA ARG A 281 -8.39 1.72 7.95
C ARG A 281 -9.86 2.08 7.78
N ASP A 282 -10.16 3.35 7.53
CA ASP A 282 -11.51 3.86 7.27
C ASP A 282 -12.01 3.52 5.83
N GLY A 283 -11.21 2.80 5.02
CA GLY A 283 -11.55 2.38 3.65
C GLY A 283 -11.17 3.36 2.54
N ASP A 284 -10.53 4.49 2.86
CA ASP A 284 -10.03 5.44 1.85
C ASP A 284 -8.61 5.06 1.41
N PHE A 285 -8.52 4.18 0.42
CA PHE A 285 -7.25 3.69 -0.14
C PHE A 285 -6.57 4.69 -1.09
N HIS A 286 -7.22 5.81 -1.46
CA HIS A 286 -6.67 6.79 -2.40
C HIS A 286 -5.66 7.75 -1.77
N GLN A 287 -5.49 7.71 -0.47
CA GLN A 287 -4.53 8.53 0.26
C GLN A 287 -3.09 8.05 0.01
N LYS A 288 -2.18 9.02 -0.15
CA LYS A 288 -0.74 8.74 -0.33
C LYS A 288 0.08 9.49 0.71
N VAL A 289 1.13 8.84 1.19
CA VAL A 289 2.16 9.46 2.02
C VAL A 289 3.04 10.34 1.14
N LYS A 290 3.27 11.58 1.58
CA LYS A 290 4.21 12.48 0.92
C LYS A 290 5.64 12.11 1.31
N VAL A 291 6.33 11.38 0.46
CA VAL A 291 7.71 10.97 0.69
C VAL A 291 8.66 12.14 0.40
N VAL A 292 9.42 12.55 1.42
CA VAL A 292 10.31 13.73 1.35
C VAL A 292 11.75 13.42 1.76
N SER A 293 12.09 12.17 2.01
CA SER A 293 13.44 11.72 2.37
C SER A 293 13.80 10.42 1.66
N ASN A 294 15.11 10.13 1.61
CA ASN A 294 15.65 8.87 1.09
C ASN A 294 16.25 7.97 2.19
N ASP A 295 15.86 8.23 3.44
CA ASP A 295 16.21 7.45 4.62
C ASP A 295 15.16 6.35 4.91
N GLU A 296 15.19 5.77 6.11
CA GLU A 296 14.28 4.70 6.52
C GLU A 296 12.80 5.13 6.47
N LEU A 297 12.51 6.42 6.80
CA LEU A 297 11.13 6.96 6.70
C LEU A 297 10.69 7.11 5.24
N GLY A 298 11.61 7.48 4.35
CA GLY A 298 11.32 7.54 2.92
C GLY A 298 10.95 6.17 2.36
N ASN A 299 11.75 5.15 2.68
CA ASN A 299 11.47 3.77 2.28
C ASN A 299 10.12 3.26 2.83
N LEU A 300 9.83 3.57 4.10
CA LEU A 300 8.54 3.21 4.70
C LEU A 300 7.37 3.90 3.99
N GLY A 301 7.51 5.19 3.66
CA GLY A 301 6.49 5.94 2.94
C GLY A 301 6.24 5.42 1.52
N ASP A 302 7.30 5.05 0.79
CA ASP A 302 7.20 4.43 -0.54
C ASP A 302 6.51 3.05 -0.45
N GLY A 303 6.89 2.21 0.51
CA GLY A 303 6.24 0.92 0.76
C GLY A 303 4.75 1.05 1.12
N MET A 304 4.38 2.05 1.92
CA MET A 304 2.97 2.34 2.21
C MET A 304 2.19 2.76 0.96
N ASN A 305 2.78 3.59 0.09
CA ASN A 305 2.15 3.99 -1.17
C ASN A 305 1.96 2.82 -2.14
N GLU A 306 2.90 1.88 -2.17
CA GLU A 306 2.79 0.65 -2.94
C GLU A 306 1.70 -0.27 -2.38
N MET A 307 1.65 -0.44 -1.06
CA MET A 307 0.59 -1.19 -0.38
C MET A 307 -0.80 -0.61 -0.68
N THR A 308 -0.98 0.71 -0.59
CA THR A 308 -2.27 1.35 -0.89
C THR A 308 -2.67 1.18 -2.36
N ALA A 309 -1.71 1.20 -3.30
CA ALA A 309 -1.98 0.92 -4.71
C ALA A 309 -2.48 -0.52 -4.92
N GLY A 310 -1.86 -1.51 -4.29
CA GLY A 310 -2.32 -2.90 -4.33
C GLY A 310 -3.70 -3.10 -3.69
N LEU A 311 -4.02 -2.36 -2.61
CA LEU A 311 -5.35 -2.39 -2.00
C LEU A 311 -6.44 -1.82 -2.93
N ILE A 312 -6.16 -0.75 -3.68
CA ILE A 312 -7.08 -0.20 -4.68
C ILE A 312 -7.37 -1.23 -5.78
N GLU A 313 -6.34 -1.87 -6.31
CA GLU A 313 -6.48 -2.89 -7.35
C GLU A 313 -7.33 -4.07 -6.87
N ARG A 314 -7.05 -4.55 -5.65
CA ARG A 314 -7.82 -5.63 -5.03
C ARG A 314 -9.29 -5.26 -4.77
N ASP A 315 -9.57 -4.02 -4.32
CA ASP A 315 -10.93 -3.54 -4.12
C ASP A 315 -11.71 -3.43 -5.44
N GLN A 316 -11.06 -2.95 -6.50
CA GLN A 316 -11.64 -2.90 -7.84
C GLN A 316 -11.96 -4.30 -8.38
N MET A 317 -11.04 -5.25 -8.20
CA MET A 317 -11.25 -6.65 -8.61
C MET A 317 -12.43 -7.25 -7.86
N ARG A 318 -12.51 -7.06 -6.54
CA ARG A 318 -13.62 -7.54 -5.71
C ARG A 318 -14.97 -6.97 -6.14
N LYS A 319 -15.02 -5.66 -6.47
CA LYS A 319 -16.24 -5.01 -6.99
C LYS A 319 -16.67 -5.59 -8.34
N SER A 320 -15.71 -5.88 -9.21
CA SER A 320 -16.00 -6.50 -10.51
C SER A 320 -16.54 -7.92 -10.37
N LEU A 321 -15.99 -8.72 -9.44
CA LEU A 321 -16.50 -10.05 -9.11
C LEU A 321 -17.91 -10.01 -8.53
N TYR A 322 -18.17 -9.07 -7.62
CA TYR A 322 -19.51 -8.87 -7.05
C TYR A 322 -20.55 -8.53 -8.13
N LEU A 323 -20.19 -7.66 -9.08
CA LEU A 323 -21.06 -7.34 -10.21
C LEU A 323 -21.32 -8.56 -11.10
N ALA A 324 -20.30 -9.38 -11.37
CA ALA A 324 -20.46 -10.63 -12.13
C ALA A 324 -21.44 -11.58 -11.42
N LYS A 325 -21.33 -11.70 -10.09
CA LYS A 325 -22.27 -12.46 -9.26
C LYS A 325 -23.71 -11.96 -9.41
N GLU A 326 -23.94 -10.65 -9.29
CA GLU A 326 -25.27 -10.08 -9.42
C GLU A 326 -25.88 -10.37 -10.80
N VAL A 327 -25.08 -10.25 -11.88
CA VAL A 327 -25.52 -10.56 -13.24
C VAL A 327 -25.86 -12.04 -13.37
N GLN A 328 -25.03 -12.95 -12.86
CA GLN A 328 -25.27 -14.39 -12.92
C GLN A 328 -26.54 -14.78 -12.15
N GLN A 329 -26.71 -14.29 -10.93
CA GLN A 329 -27.89 -14.55 -10.11
C GLN A 329 -29.19 -14.03 -10.77
N ALA A 330 -29.11 -12.91 -11.49
CA ALA A 330 -30.26 -12.39 -12.24
C ALA A 330 -30.67 -13.27 -13.44
N LEU A 331 -29.79 -14.15 -13.91
CA LEU A 331 -30.07 -15.10 -14.97
C LEU A 331 -30.81 -16.36 -14.47
N LEU A 332 -30.63 -16.75 -13.22
CA LEU A 332 -31.32 -17.90 -12.63
C LEU A 332 -32.79 -17.57 -12.30
N PRO A 333 -33.65 -18.58 -12.22
CA PRO A 333 -35.05 -18.40 -11.82
C PRO A 333 -35.15 -17.80 -10.41
N ARG A 334 -35.86 -16.69 -10.27
CA ARG A 334 -36.11 -16.04 -8.96
C ARG A 334 -37.06 -16.84 -8.05
N SER A 335 -37.92 -17.66 -8.64
CA SER A 335 -38.86 -18.51 -7.94
C SER A 335 -39.25 -19.67 -8.85
N ALA A 336 -39.61 -20.78 -8.23
CA ALA A 336 -40.23 -21.89 -8.94
C ALA A 336 -41.56 -21.45 -9.58
N PRO A 337 -41.92 -21.95 -10.79
CA PRO A 337 -43.15 -21.63 -11.44
C PRO A 337 -44.34 -22.28 -10.68
N ASN A 338 -45.44 -21.58 -10.62
CA ASN A 338 -46.66 -22.14 -10.08
C ASN A 338 -47.39 -22.98 -11.17
N ILE A 339 -47.29 -24.29 -11.03
CA ILE A 339 -47.88 -25.24 -11.98
C ILE A 339 -48.94 -26.06 -11.20
N LYS A 340 -50.16 -26.03 -11.66
CA LYS A 340 -51.27 -26.76 -11.07
C LYS A 340 -50.89 -28.24 -10.95
N GLY A 341 -50.96 -28.81 -9.74
CA GLY A 341 -50.65 -30.20 -9.36
C GLY A 341 -49.18 -30.55 -9.30
N LEU A 342 -48.33 -29.55 -9.24
CA LEU A 342 -46.91 -29.70 -8.85
C LEU A 342 -46.58 -28.65 -7.81
N ASP A 343 -46.01 -29.09 -6.74
CA ASP A 343 -45.39 -28.23 -5.72
C ASP A 343 -43.86 -28.30 -5.91
N ILE A 344 -43.26 -27.16 -6.24
CA ILE A 344 -41.85 -27.08 -6.64
C ILE A 344 -41.12 -26.09 -5.75
N ALA A 345 -40.01 -26.51 -5.21
CA ALA A 345 -39.08 -25.64 -4.50
C ALA A 345 -37.64 -25.82 -5.02
N SER A 346 -36.89 -24.75 -5.08
CA SER A 346 -35.52 -24.77 -5.57
C SER A 346 -34.64 -23.77 -4.83
N THR A 347 -33.37 -24.06 -4.77
CA THR A 347 -32.30 -23.14 -4.27
C THR A 347 -30.98 -23.46 -4.92
N SER A 348 -30.12 -22.44 -4.99
CA SER A 348 -28.70 -22.58 -5.31
C SER A 348 -27.91 -21.66 -4.40
N VAL A 349 -26.86 -22.19 -3.78
CA VAL A 349 -25.96 -21.49 -2.85
C VAL A 349 -24.54 -21.70 -3.36
N TYR A 350 -23.89 -20.64 -3.78
CA TYR A 350 -22.53 -20.70 -4.31
C TYR A 350 -21.49 -20.74 -3.20
N CYS A 351 -20.45 -21.52 -3.41
CA CYS A 351 -19.28 -21.61 -2.53
C CYS A 351 -18.37 -20.40 -2.63
N ASP A 352 -18.28 -19.79 -3.83
CA ASP A 352 -17.50 -18.60 -4.14
C ASP A 352 -18.39 -17.41 -4.59
N GLU A 353 -17.78 -16.36 -5.13
CA GLU A 353 -18.50 -15.19 -5.65
C GLU A 353 -19.39 -15.54 -6.85
N THR A 354 -18.97 -16.50 -7.69
CA THR A 354 -19.73 -17.01 -8.85
C THR A 354 -19.66 -18.53 -8.88
N GLY A 355 -20.69 -19.21 -9.39
CA GLY A 355 -20.78 -20.66 -9.36
C GLY A 355 -20.93 -21.30 -10.75
N GLY A 356 -20.63 -22.61 -10.80
CA GLY A 356 -20.84 -23.47 -11.97
C GLY A 356 -22.25 -24.08 -12.03
N ASP A 357 -22.90 -24.17 -10.88
CA ASP A 357 -24.21 -24.77 -10.74
C ASP A 357 -25.31 -24.02 -11.49
N TYR A 358 -26.18 -24.79 -12.09
CA TYR A 358 -27.29 -24.30 -12.89
C TYR A 358 -28.57 -25.07 -12.59
N TYR A 359 -29.68 -24.37 -12.45
CA TYR A 359 -31.02 -24.94 -12.56
C TYR A 359 -31.95 -24.00 -13.32
N ASP A 360 -32.94 -24.57 -14.00
CA ASP A 360 -33.94 -23.75 -14.76
C ASP A 360 -35.26 -24.51 -14.94
N PHE A 361 -36.27 -23.74 -15.30
CA PHE A 361 -37.62 -24.23 -15.60
C PHE A 361 -38.02 -23.75 -16.98
N PHE A 362 -38.48 -24.69 -17.84
CA PHE A 362 -39.01 -24.38 -19.17
C PHE A 362 -40.48 -24.82 -19.25
N ILE A 363 -41.33 -23.87 -19.53
CA ILE A 363 -42.74 -24.12 -19.79
C ILE A 363 -42.94 -24.12 -21.29
N THR A 364 -43.26 -25.28 -21.90
CA THR A 364 -43.16 -25.52 -23.33
C THR A 364 -44.38 -25.01 -24.11
N ASP A 365 -45.47 -24.66 -23.45
CA ASP A 365 -46.68 -24.14 -24.09
C ASP A 365 -47.39 -23.12 -23.18
N LYS A 366 -48.46 -22.47 -23.70
CA LYS A 366 -49.21 -21.38 -23.06
C LYS A 366 -49.54 -21.59 -21.57
N PRO A 367 -49.96 -20.56 -20.80
CA PRO A 367 -50.13 -20.58 -19.35
C PRO A 367 -50.97 -21.75 -18.79
N ASP A 368 -51.65 -22.51 -19.62
CA ASP A 368 -52.44 -23.71 -19.31
C ASP A 368 -51.70 -25.02 -19.63
N SER A 369 -50.39 -25.00 -19.89
CA SER A 369 -49.67 -26.18 -20.32
C SER A 369 -49.51 -27.20 -19.20
N SER A 370 -49.82 -28.43 -19.51
CA SER A 370 -49.67 -29.59 -18.68
C SER A 370 -48.23 -30.12 -18.61
N ARG A 371 -47.28 -29.45 -19.30
CA ARG A 371 -45.89 -29.90 -19.43
C ARG A 371 -44.91 -28.87 -18.90
N ILE A 372 -44.02 -29.33 -18.04
CA ILE A 372 -42.88 -28.55 -17.52
C ILE A 372 -41.61 -29.35 -17.72
N SER A 373 -40.57 -28.68 -18.12
CA SER A 373 -39.22 -29.22 -18.05
C SER A 373 -38.43 -28.54 -16.94
N VAL A 374 -37.65 -29.34 -16.21
CA VAL A 374 -36.76 -28.90 -15.16
C VAL A 374 -35.34 -29.42 -15.42
N VAL A 375 -34.35 -28.59 -15.26
CA VAL A 375 -32.95 -28.96 -15.44
C VAL A 375 -32.14 -28.62 -14.20
N VAL A 376 -31.21 -29.48 -13.88
CA VAL A 376 -30.12 -29.21 -12.93
C VAL A 376 -28.83 -29.65 -13.60
N GLY A 377 -27.80 -28.85 -13.48
CA GLY A 377 -26.49 -29.15 -14.05
C GLY A 377 -25.38 -28.48 -13.26
N ASP A 378 -24.19 -28.96 -13.48
CA ASP A 378 -22.99 -28.44 -12.88
C ASP A 378 -21.86 -28.39 -13.92
N VAL A 379 -21.14 -27.28 -13.93
CA VAL A 379 -20.02 -27.00 -14.84
C VAL A 379 -18.70 -27.25 -14.14
N SER A 380 -17.83 -28.02 -14.77
CA SER A 380 -16.51 -28.37 -14.25
C SER A 380 -15.69 -27.13 -13.80
N GLY A 381 -15.15 -27.20 -12.57
CA GLY A 381 -14.39 -26.16 -11.92
C GLY A 381 -15.28 -25.10 -11.26
N HIS A 382 -14.67 -24.06 -10.72
CA HIS A 382 -15.36 -23.01 -9.98
C HIS A 382 -14.92 -21.60 -10.42
N GLY A 383 -15.65 -20.57 -9.98
CA GLY A 383 -15.32 -19.17 -10.24
C GLY A 383 -15.85 -18.67 -11.60
N ILE A 384 -15.16 -17.65 -12.19
CA ILE A 384 -15.65 -16.94 -13.36
C ILE A 384 -15.76 -17.83 -14.60
N SER A 385 -14.81 -18.74 -14.81
CA SER A 385 -14.79 -19.60 -16.02
C SER A 385 -16.01 -20.53 -16.06
N SER A 386 -16.31 -21.20 -14.95
CA SER A 386 -17.50 -22.06 -14.82
C SER A 386 -18.80 -21.25 -14.95
N ALA A 387 -18.84 -20.06 -14.34
CA ALA A 387 -19.98 -19.15 -14.44
C ALA A 387 -20.29 -18.71 -15.88
N LEU A 388 -19.26 -18.41 -16.67
CA LEU A 388 -19.41 -18.04 -18.09
C LEU A 388 -19.89 -19.23 -18.92
N LEU A 389 -19.32 -20.41 -18.72
CA LEU A 389 -19.72 -21.62 -19.43
C LEU A 389 -21.16 -22.01 -19.04
N MET A 390 -21.54 -21.93 -17.77
CA MET A 390 -22.91 -22.10 -17.31
C MET A 390 -23.89 -21.15 -18.03
N THR A 391 -23.52 -19.87 -18.14
CA THR A 391 -24.35 -18.85 -18.82
C THR A 391 -24.54 -19.18 -20.30
N THR A 392 -23.48 -19.66 -20.97
CA THR A 392 -23.52 -20.10 -22.37
C THR A 392 -24.42 -21.34 -22.54
N ALA A 393 -24.21 -22.36 -21.71
CA ALA A 393 -25.05 -23.57 -21.70
C ALA A 393 -26.53 -23.25 -21.46
N ARG A 394 -26.80 -22.38 -20.49
CA ARG A 394 -28.17 -21.88 -20.22
C ARG A 394 -28.79 -21.21 -21.45
N ALA A 395 -28.04 -20.37 -22.16
CA ALA A 395 -28.57 -19.68 -23.37
C ALA A 395 -28.93 -20.70 -24.46
N PHE A 396 -28.08 -21.70 -24.68
CA PHE A 396 -28.35 -22.78 -25.65
C PHE A 396 -29.53 -23.64 -25.22
N LEU A 397 -29.61 -24.04 -23.95
CA LEU A 397 -30.72 -24.82 -23.42
C LEU A 397 -32.04 -24.08 -23.56
N ARG A 398 -32.12 -22.79 -23.20
CA ARG A 398 -33.34 -22.00 -23.32
C ARG A 398 -33.76 -21.84 -24.76
N GLN A 399 -32.84 -21.52 -25.67
CA GLN A 399 -33.13 -21.34 -27.08
C GLN A 399 -33.62 -22.65 -27.71
N ARG A 400 -32.95 -23.78 -27.41
CA ARG A 400 -33.28 -25.07 -28.00
C ARG A 400 -34.55 -25.70 -27.41
N SER A 401 -34.77 -25.54 -26.08
CA SER A 401 -35.98 -26.01 -25.40
C SER A 401 -37.26 -25.30 -25.82
N ALA A 402 -37.17 -24.11 -26.40
CA ALA A 402 -38.29 -23.40 -26.98
C ALA A 402 -38.75 -23.98 -28.37
N GLN A 403 -37.95 -24.89 -28.93
CA GLN A 403 -38.25 -25.52 -30.22
C GLN A 403 -38.85 -26.93 -30.01
N PRO A 404 -39.70 -27.41 -30.90
CA PRO A 404 -40.24 -28.76 -30.84
C PRO A 404 -39.16 -29.84 -30.88
N GLY A 405 -39.38 -30.93 -30.16
CA GLY A 405 -38.47 -32.07 -30.15
C GLY A 405 -38.50 -32.86 -28.86
N LYS A 406 -37.87 -34.04 -28.89
CA LYS A 406 -37.64 -34.85 -27.69
C LYS A 406 -36.50 -34.22 -26.87
N ILE A 407 -36.55 -34.35 -25.55
CA ILE A 407 -35.50 -33.77 -24.67
C ILE A 407 -34.11 -34.34 -24.95
N ALA A 408 -34.02 -35.58 -25.44
CA ALA A 408 -32.75 -36.16 -25.89
C ALA A 408 -32.13 -35.40 -27.07
N ALA A 409 -32.95 -34.98 -28.06
CA ALA A 409 -32.48 -34.16 -29.15
C ALA A 409 -32.06 -32.76 -28.70
N VAL A 410 -32.76 -32.17 -27.71
CA VAL A 410 -32.37 -30.89 -27.10
C VAL A 410 -30.99 -30.99 -26.49
N VAL A 411 -30.72 -32.01 -25.65
CA VAL A 411 -29.42 -32.18 -24.97
C VAL A 411 -28.31 -32.48 -26.00
N SER A 412 -28.58 -33.31 -27.03
CA SER A 412 -27.57 -33.60 -28.07
C SER A 412 -27.19 -32.36 -28.90
N ASP A 413 -28.19 -31.53 -29.27
CA ASP A 413 -27.94 -30.31 -30.03
C ASP A 413 -27.16 -29.28 -29.18
N VAL A 414 -27.48 -29.12 -27.90
CA VAL A 414 -26.77 -28.24 -26.98
C VAL A 414 -25.35 -28.74 -26.72
N ASN A 415 -25.17 -30.07 -26.57
CA ASN A 415 -23.84 -30.67 -26.40
C ASN A 415 -22.92 -30.32 -27.59
N ARG A 416 -23.44 -30.44 -28.85
CA ARG A 416 -22.66 -30.11 -30.04
C ARG A 416 -22.19 -28.66 -30.05
N LEU A 417 -23.04 -27.72 -29.64
CA LEU A 417 -22.71 -26.30 -29.54
C LEU A 417 -21.68 -26.08 -28.42
N LEU A 418 -21.89 -26.72 -27.28
CA LEU A 418 -20.96 -26.58 -26.13
C LEU A 418 -19.57 -27.13 -26.44
N CYS A 419 -19.47 -28.30 -27.11
CA CYS A 419 -18.18 -28.86 -27.55
C CYS A 419 -17.39 -27.90 -28.44
N HIS A 420 -18.10 -27.16 -29.32
CA HIS A 420 -17.46 -26.15 -30.15
C HIS A 420 -16.84 -25.00 -29.30
N ASP A 421 -17.56 -24.55 -28.29
CA ASP A 421 -17.11 -23.42 -27.44
C ASP A 421 -16.00 -23.81 -26.45
N VAL A 422 -15.96 -25.08 -26.02
CA VAL A 422 -14.98 -25.53 -25.01
C VAL A 422 -13.78 -26.29 -25.59
N ALA A 423 -13.66 -26.37 -26.93
CA ALA A 423 -12.64 -27.17 -27.64
C ALA A 423 -11.20 -26.90 -27.13
N ASP A 424 -10.88 -25.65 -26.80
CA ASP A 424 -9.57 -25.24 -26.33
C ASP A 424 -9.45 -25.24 -24.79
N SER A 425 -10.56 -25.15 -24.06
CA SER A 425 -10.55 -25.00 -22.59
C SER A 425 -10.69 -26.32 -21.84
N GLY A 426 -11.23 -27.36 -22.48
CA GLY A 426 -11.51 -28.66 -21.87
C GLY A 426 -12.60 -28.64 -20.80
N GLY A 427 -13.40 -27.56 -20.74
CA GLY A 427 -14.54 -27.47 -19.85
C GLY A 427 -15.67 -28.41 -20.24
N PHE A 428 -16.43 -28.88 -19.27
CA PHE A 428 -17.60 -29.74 -19.52
C PHE A 428 -18.72 -29.37 -18.53
N MET A 429 -19.94 -29.83 -18.83
CA MET A 429 -21.11 -29.63 -17.96
C MET A 429 -21.83 -30.95 -17.76
N THR A 430 -22.10 -31.30 -16.51
CA THR A 430 -23.05 -32.36 -16.20
C THR A 430 -24.46 -31.81 -16.22
N LEU A 431 -25.44 -32.58 -16.70
CA LEU A 431 -26.84 -32.14 -16.77
C LEU A 431 -27.80 -33.29 -16.50
N PHE A 432 -28.81 -33.02 -15.67
CA PHE A 432 -30.00 -33.85 -15.53
C PHE A 432 -31.20 -33.04 -16.00
N TYR A 433 -31.89 -33.52 -17.07
CA TYR A 433 -33.03 -32.87 -17.69
C TYR A 433 -34.27 -33.73 -17.55
N ILE A 434 -35.32 -33.24 -16.89
CA ILE A 434 -36.62 -33.92 -16.80
C ILE A 434 -37.70 -33.13 -17.52
N ASN A 435 -38.68 -33.87 -18.03
CA ASN A 435 -39.94 -33.32 -18.58
C ASN A 435 -41.09 -34.07 -17.95
N ILE A 436 -41.98 -33.35 -17.28
CA ILE A 436 -43.20 -33.90 -16.63
C ILE A 436 -44.40 -33.56 -17.48
N ASP A 437 -45.06 -34.59 -18.02
CA ASP A 437 -46.33 -34.49 -18.73
C ASP A 437 -47.45 -34.91 -17.77
N ARG A 438 -48.18 -33.94 -17.28
CA ARG A 438 -49.26 -34.16 -16.28
C ARG A 438 -50.53 -34.71 -16.91
N GLN A 439 -50.82 -34.41 -18.17
CA GLN A 439 -52.01 -34.95 -18.82
C GLN A 439 -51.91 -36.47 -19.00
N ASN A 440 -50.69 -36.90 -19.36
CA ASN A 440 -50.43 -38.32 -19.61
C ASN A 440 -49.81 -39.02 -18.42
N LEU A 441 -49.60 -38.32 -17.26
CA LEU A 441 -48.97 -38.84 -16.05
C LEU A 441 -47.63 -39.52 -16.33
N LYS A 442 -46.81 -38.85 -17.23
CA LYS A 442 -45.51 -39.39 -17.67
C LYS A 442 -44.38 -38.48 -17.26
N LEU A 443 -43.30 -39.11 -16.83
CA LEU A 443 -41.99 -38.47 -16.59
C LEU A 443 -41.03 -38.94 -17.68
N HIS A 444 -40.37 -38.01 -18.33
CA HIS A 444 -39.26 -38.30 -19.23
C HIS A 444 -37.99 -37.64 -18.67
N TRP A 445 -36.83 -38.31 -18.80
CA TRP A 445 -35.56 -37.70 -18.43
C TRP A 445 -34.42 -38.05 -19.37
N VAL A 446 -33.40 -37.22 -19.33
CA VAL A 446 -32.10 -37.43 -19.97
C VAL A 446 -31.03 -37.13 -18.92
N ARG A 447 -30.04 -38.00 -18.86
CA ARG A 447 -28.86 -37.82 -18.01
C ARG A 447 -27.62 -37.62 -18.85
N ALA A 448 -26.93 -36.49 -18.63
CA ALA A 448 -25.65 -36.16 -19.27
C ALA A 448 -24.55 -36.08 -18.18
N GLY A 449 -24.06 -37.22 -17.74
CA GLY A 449 -22.98 -37.30 -16.74
C GLY A 449 -23.34 -36.86 -15.30
N HIS A 450 -24.50 -36.24 -15.10
CA HIS A 450 -24.93 -35.73 -13.80
C HIS A 450 -25.38 -36.83 -12.88
N ASP A 451 -25.41 -36.58 -11.56
CA ASP A 451 -25.97 -37.52 -10.60
C ASP A 451 -27.44 -37.82 -10.87
N PRO A 452 -27.88 -39.07 -10.71
CA PRO A 452 -29.28 -39.42 -10.93
C PRO A 452 -30.24 -38.71 -9.96
N ALA A 453 -31.36 -38.24 -10.46
CA ALA A 453 -32.42 -37.73 -9.59
C ALA A 453 -32.98 -38.82 -8.71
N VAL A 454 -33.35 -38.47 -7.48
CA VAL A 454 -33.97 -39.37 -6.52
C VAL A 454 -35.50 -39.31 -6.69
N PHE A 455 -36.12 -40.44 -6.94
CA PHE A 455 -37.57 -40.60 -7.00
C PHE A 455 -38.05 -41.36 -5.79
N TYR A 456 -38.98 -40.78 -5.05
CA TYR A 456 -39.60 -41.41 -3.88
C TYR A 456 -41.09 -41.64 -4.09
N ASP A 457 -41.56 -42.88 -3.88
CA ASP A 457 -42.98 -43.23 -3.85
C ASP A 457 -43.42 -43.50 -2.42
N PRO A 458 -44.21 -42.60 -1.79
CA PRO A 458 -44.64 -42.77 -0.41
C PRO A 458 -45.63 -43.94 -0.24
N ARG A 459 -46.34 -44.35 -1.29
CA ARG A 459 -47.30 -45.47 -1.22
C ARG A 459 -46.58 -46.81 -1.11
N ALA A 460 -45.48 -46.95 -1.85
CA ALA A 460 -44.65 -48.14 -1.82
C ALA A 460 -43.54 -48.05 -0.76
N GLY A 461 -43.27 -46.87 -0.22
CA GLY A 461 -42.14 -46.59 0.69
C GLY A 461 -40.77 -46.74 0.00
N THR A 462 -40.72 -46.76 -1.33
CA THR A 462 -39.51 -47.05 -2.10
C THR A 462 -38.82 -45.78 -2.57
N ILE A 463 -37.48 -45.81 -2.54
CA ILE A 463 -36.62 -44.81 -3.17
C ILE A 463 -35.93 -45.47 -4.36
N GLU A 464 -35.94 -44.80 -5.48
CA GLU A 464 -35.35 -45.22 -6.73
C GLU A 464 -34.49 -44.06 -7.28
N GLU A 465 -33.35 -44.36 -7.86
CA GLU A 465 -32.56 -43.40 -8.64
C GLU A 465 -33.00 -43.47 -10.10
N LEU A 466 -33.34 -42.31 -10.69
CA LEU A 466 -33.69 -42.22 -12.11
C LEU A 466 -32.41 -42.29 -12.95
N ARG A 467 -31.90 -43.48 -13.14
CA ARG A 467 -30.65 -43.75 -13.87
C ARG A 467 -30.82 -43.56 -15.37
N GLY A 468 -29.71 -43.42 -16.06
CA GLY A 468 -29.61 -43.31 -17.52
C GLY A 468 -28.15 -43.33 -17.97
N SER A 469 -27.90 -43.75 -19.20
CA SER A 469 -26.60 -43.62 -19.82
C SER A 469 -26.38 -42.18 -20.30
N GLY A 470 -25.15 -41.73 -20.38
CA GLY A 470 -24.80 -40.44 -20.94
C GLY A 470 -23.53 -39.87 -20.31
N MET A 471 -22.72 -39.29 -21.16
CA MET A 471 -21.48 -38.59 -20.85
C MET A 471 -21.79 -37.12 -20.54
N ALA A 472 -20.94 -36.43 -19.79
CA ALA A 472 -21.08 -34.96 -19.60
C ALA A 472 -21.03 -34.24 -20.95
N MET A 473 -21.77 -33.13 -21.06
CA MET A 473 -21.76 -32.28 -22.25
C MET A 473 -20.45 -31.51 -22.40
N GLY A 474 -20.00 -31.30 -23.63
CA GLY A 474 -18.75 -30.62 -23.94
C GLY A 474 -17.55 -31.54 -24.14
N ILE A 475 -17.73 -32.89 -24.04
CA ILE A 475 -16.65 -33.89 -24.20
C ILE A 475 -16.60 -34.44 -25.61
N ASP A 476 -17.73 -34.89 -26.15
CA ASP A 476 -17.85 -35.49 -27.48
C ASP A 476 -19.06 -34.91 -28.23
N ALA A 477 -18.82 -34.18 -29.29
CA ALA A 477 -19.85 -33.51 -30.08
C ALA A 477 -20.84 -34.45 -30.75
N ASP A 478 -20.42 -35.68 -31.08
CA ASP A 478 -21.22 -36.68 -31.79
C ASP A 478 -21.99 -37.61 -30.83
N HIS A 479 -21.81 -37.43 -29.53
CA HIS A 479 -22.54 -38.22 -28.54
C HIS A 479 -24.06 -37.98 -28.60
N ALA A 480 -24.81 -39.05 -28.84
CA ALA A 480 -26.28 -39.03 -28.86
C ALA A 480 -26.84 -39.45 -27.51
N TYR A 481 -27.61 -38.57 -26.89
CA TYR A 481 -28.22 -38.87 -25.59
C TYR A 481 -29.51 -39.67 -25.75
N GLU A 482 -29.80 -40.52 -24.77
CA GLU A 482 -31.01 -41.35 -24.70
C GLU A 482 -32.04 -40.74 -23.76
N GLN A 483 -33.30 -40.88 -24.12
CA GLN A 483 -34.43 -40.46 -23.30
C GLN A 483 -35.05 -41.69 -22.61
N TYR A 484 -35.16 -41.58 -21.30
CA TYR A 484 -35.85 -42.57 -20.48
C TYR A 484 -37.23 -42.09 -20.09
N SER A 485 -38.10 -42.99 -19.63
CA SER A 485 -39.46 -42.61 -19.22
C SER A 485 -39.98 -43.49 -18.06
N LYS A 486 -40.82 -42.88 -17.24
CA LYS A 486 -41.63 -43.56 -16.20
C LYS A 486 -43.09 -43.15 -16.39
N GLU A 487 -43.98 -44.12 -16.36
CA GLU A 487 -45.43 -43.92 -16.50
C GLU A 487 -46.10 -43.97 -15.14
N ASP A 488 -47.37 -43.64 -15.06
CA ASP A 488 -48.23 -43.73 -13.91
C ASP A 488 -47.79 -42.85 -12.72
N LEU A 489 -47.42 -41.60 -13.00
CA LEU A 489 -47.14 -40.63 -11.93
C LEU A 489 -48.37 -40.47 -11.03
N ALA A 490 -48.14 -40.49 -9.71
CA ALA A 490 -49.20 -40.45 -8.69
C ALA A 490 -48.97 -39.32 -7.67
N CYS A 491 -50.09 -38.81 -7.12
CA CYS A 491 -50.04 -37.83 -6.04
C CYS A 491 -49.25 -38.33 -4.83
N GLY A 492 -48.43 -37.45 -4.26
CA GLY A 492 -47.54 -37.70 -3.13
C GLY A 492 -46.11 -38.10 -3.54
N GLN A 493 -45.87 -38.49 -4.81
CA GLN A 493 -44.52 -38.83 -5.28
C GLN A 493 -43.62 -37.60 -5.31
N ILE A 494 -42.33 -37.80 -4.99
CA ILE A 494 -41.33 -36.74 -4.89
C ILE A 494 -40.17 -37.04 -5.79
N ILE A 495 -39.73 -36.01 -6.53
CA ILE A 495 -38.53 -36.02 -7.34
C ILE A 495 -37.56 -35.01 -6.72
N LEU A 496 -36.33 -35.43 -6.40
CA LEU A 496 -35.28 -34.57 -5.87
C LEU A 496 -34.07 -34.63 -6.82
N MET A 497 -33.68 -33.47 -7.29
CA MET A 497 -32.50 -33.25 -8.15
C MET A 497 -31.52 -32.34 -7.42
N GLY A 498 -30.23 -32.66 -7.45
CA GLY A 498 -29.22 -31.79 -6.82
C GLY A 498 -27.83 -32.07 -7.34
N THR A 499 -26.92 -31.17 -7.03
CA THR A 499 -25.50 -31.25 -7.36
C THR A 499 -24.71 -31.96 -6.26
N ASP A 500 -23.50 -32.41 -6.58
CA ASP A 500 -22.63 -33.18 -5.68
C ASP A 500 -22.17 -32.40 -4.44
N GLY A 501 -22.12 -31.07 -4.49
CA GLY A 501 -21.87 -30.23 -3.32
C GLY A 501 -22.81 -30.46 -2.13
N ILE A 502 -23.91 -31.21 -2.34
CA ILE A 502 -24.80 -31.64 -1.23
C ILE A 502 -24.23 -32.86 -0.54
N TRP A 503 -24.08 -33.98 -1.26
CA TRP A 503 -23.71 -35.26 -0.65
C TRP A 503 -22.21 -35.45 -0.47
N GLU A 504 -21.37 -34.66 -1.18
CA GLU A 504 -19.92 -34.62 -0.98
C GLU A 504 -19.48 -33.61 0.08
N ALA A 505 -20.38 -32.75 0.56
CA ALA A 505 -20.12 -31.83 1.66
C ALA A 505 -19.48 -32.54 2.86
N GLN A 506 -18.40 -31.99 3.37
CA GLN A 506 -17.62 -32.56 4.46
C GLN A 506 -17.91 -31.88 5.80
N ASN A 507 -17.82 -32.68 6.87
CA ASN A 507 -17.81 -32.18 8.24
C ASN A 507 -16.35 -31.93 8.72
N PRO A 508 -16.13 -31.36 9.94
CA PRO A 508 -14.78 -31.11 10.46
C PRO A 508 -13.90 -32.37 10.60
N LYS A 509 -14.47 -33.56 10.50
CA LYS A 509 -13.77 -34.85 10.57
C LYS A 509 -13.47 -35.41 9.18
N GLY A 510 -13.83 -34.72 8.09
CA GLY A 510 -13.67 -35.19 6.72
C GLY A 510 -14.67 -36.27 6.28
N HIS A 511 -15.76 -36.51 7.03
CA HIS A 511 -16.79 -37.42 6.57
C HIS A 511 -17.73 -36.70 5.62
N MET A 512 -18.17 -37.37 4.56
CA MET A 512 -19.16 -36.87 3.61
C MET A 512 -20.59 -36.96 4.17
N PHE A 513 -21.44 -36.02 3.77
CA PHE A 513 -22.88 -36.02 4.15
C PHE A 513 -23.64 -37.25 3.64
N GLY A 514 -23.37 -37.65 2.42
CA GLY A 514 -23.82 -38.86 1.77
C GLY A 514 -25.29 -38.85 1.34
N LYS A 515 -25.61 -39.61 0.29
CA LYS A 515 -26.97 -39.75 -0.25
C LYS A 515 -27.95 -40.44 0.72
N ASP A 516 -27.46 -41.35 1.56
CA ASP A 516 -28.29 -42.03 2.57
C ASP A 516 -28.92 -41.06 3.56
N THR A 517 -28.25 -39.97 3.87
CA THR A 517 -28.81 -38.93 4.72
C THR A 517 -29.95 -38.22 4.01
N ILE A 518 -29.85 -37.92 2.72
CA ILE A 518 -30.93 -37.37 1.91
C ILE A 518 -32.12 -38.33 1.85
N TYR A 519 -31.87 -39.60 1.63
CA TYR A 519 -32.95 -40.62 1.62
C TYR A 519 -33.71 -40.69 2.93
N ARG A 520 -33.03 -40.58 4.07
CA ARG A 520 -33.69 -40.50 5.40
C ARG A 520 -34.55 -39.26 5.53
N ILE A 521 -34.04 -38.10 5.08
CA ILE A 521 -34.77 -36.83 5.17
C ILE A 521 -36.03 -36.88 4.27
N ILE A 522 -35.92 -37.38 3.03
CA ILE A 522 -37.09 -37.54 2.14
C ILE A 522 -38.19 -38.37 2.81
N ARG A 523 -37.85 -39.52 3.40
CA ARG A 523 -38.85 -40.38 4.11
C ARG A 523 -39.46 -39.66 5.29
N GLN A 524 -38.70 -38.95 6.07
CA GLN A 524 -39.12 -38.26 7.28
C GLN A 524 -40.03 -37.06 7.00
N TYR A 525 -39.76 -36.34 5.89
CA TYR A 525 -40.46 -35.11 5.56
C TYR A 525 -41.34 -35.24 4.30
N SER A 526 -41.67 -36.46 3.90
CA SER A 526 -42.49 -36.73 2.70
C SER A 526 -43.89 -36.11 2.76
N ASP A 527 -44.45 -35.92 3.96
CA ASP A 527 -45.77 -35.32 4.15
C ASP A 527 -45.77 -33.80 4.09
N THR A 528 -44.59 -33.15 4.15
CA THR A 528 -44.46 -31.69 4.05
C THR A 528 -44.58 -31.22 2.58
N ASP A 529 -44.72 -29.91 2.37
CA ASP A 529 -44.62 -29.31 1.06
C ASP A 529 -43.14 -29.36 0.53
N ALA A 530 -42.97 -29.10 -0.75
CA ALA A 530 -41.66 -29.14 -1.38
C ALA A 530 -40.66 -28.17 -0.71
N LYS A 531 -41.14 -27.02 -0.23
CA LYS A 531 -40.31 -26.04 0.47
C LYS A 531 -39.88 -26.53 1.86
N GLY A 532 -40.77 -27.23 2.59
CA GLY A 532 -40.45 -27.83 3.88
C GLY A 532 -39.36 -28.89 3.75
N LEU A 533 -39.49 -29.79 2.75
CA LEU A 533 -38.47 -30.80 2.46
C LEU A 533 -37.12 -30.17 2.05
N LEU A 534 -37.14 -29.20 1.16
CA LEU A 534 -35.92 -28.45 0.77
C LEU A 534 -35.24 -27.83 2.00
N THR A 535 -36.03 -27.17 2.85
CA THR A 535 -35.50 -26.53 4.07
C THR A 535 -34.89 -27.54 5.03
N ALA A 536 -35.54 -28.72 5.18
CA ALA A 536 -35.01 -29.80 6.00
C ALA A 536 -33.67 -30.34 5.50
N CYS A 537 -33.50 -30.47 4.17
CA CYS A 537 -32.24 -30.88 3.56
C CYS A 537 -31.14 -29.87 3.83
N LEU A 538 -31.40 -28.58 3.60
CA LEU A 538 -30.42 -27.52 3.82
C LEU A 538 -30.05 -27.37 5.30
N TYR A 539 -31.00 -27.44 6.19
CA TYR A 539 -30.74 -27.39 7.64
C TYR A 539 -29.87 -28.57 8.10
N ALA A 540 -30.18 -29.78 7.62
CA ALA A 540 -29.38 -30.95 7.96
C ALA A 540 -27.96 -30.85 7.41
N LEU A 541 -27.78 -30.32 6.20
CA LEU A 541 -26.48 -30.08 5.57
C LEU A 541 -25.66 -29.04 6.35
N ASP A 542 -26.26 -27.92 6.72
CA ASP A 542 -25.60 -26.87 7.48
C ASP A 542 -25.17 -27.36 8.87
N LYS A 543 -26.05 -28.05 9.56
CA LYS A 543 -25.73 -28.69 10.84
C LYS A 543 -24.63 -29.74 10.75
N PHE A 544 -24.55 -30.49 9.64
CA PHE A 544 -23.53 -31.50 9.42
C PHE A 544 -22.15 -30.86 9.14
N ARG A 545 -22.11 -29.76 8.38
CA ARG A 545 -20.87 -29.01 8.09
C ARG A 545 -20.27 -28.37 9.34
N ASP A 546 -21.08 -28.06 10.35
CA ASP A 546 -20.62 -27.51 11.64
C ASP A 546 -19.57 -26.38 11.48
N GLY A 547 -19.86 -25.42 10.59
CA GLY A 547 -19.00 -24.25 10.31
C GLY A 547 -17.92 -24.46 9.23
N VAL A 548 -17.79 -25.63 8.64
CA VAL A 548 -16.90 -25.85 7.48
C VAL A 548 -17.46 -25.10 6.27
N LYS A 549 -16.60 -24.30 5.60
CA LYS A 549 -16.97 -23.58 4.38
C LYS A 549 -17.30 -24.60 3.28
N PRO A 550 -18.35 -24.37 2.46
CA PRO A 550 -18.59 -25.20 1.28
C PRO A 550 -17.39 -25.22 0.35
N GLU A 551 -17.02 -26.39 -0.14
CA GLU A 551 -15.96 -26.57 -1.16
C GLU A 551 -16.53 -26.48 -2.57
N ASP A 552 -17.85 -26.75 -2.73
CA ASP A 552 -18.56 -26.68 -3.99
C ASP A 552 -19.94 -26.02 -3.83
N ASP A 553 -20.54 -25.67 -4.98
CA ASP A 553 -21.87 -25.09 -5.05
C ASP A 553 -22.93 -26.11 -4.62
N VAL A 554 -24.00 -25.63 -4.02
CA VAL A 554 -25.11 -26.46 -3.51
C VAL A 554 -26.38 -26.07 -4.23
N THR A 555 -26.83 -26.88 -5.16
CA THR A 555 -28.09 -26.68 -5.87
C THR A 555 -29.04 -27.85 -5.59
N LEU A 556 -30.27 -27.52 -5.24
CA LEU A 556 -31.33 -28.50 -4.92
C LEU A 556 -32.68 -28.07 -5.51
N VAL A 557 -33.31 -28.98 -6.21
CA VAL A 557 -34.69 -28.83 -6.72
C VAL A 557 -35.52 -29.98 -6.21
N VAL A 558 -36.63 -29.67 -5.55
CA VAL A 558 -37.62 -30.61 -5.06
C VAL A 558 -38.94 -30.42 -5.79
N ILE A 559 -39.48 -31.48 -6.31
CA ILE A 559 -40.78 -31.49 -7.01
C ILE A 559 -41.66 -32.53 -6.35
N LYS A 560 -42.81 -32.13 -5.84
CA LYS A 560 -43.81 -33.01 -5.29
C LYS A 560 -45.06 -33.01 -6.16
N ILE A 561 -45.53 -34.18 -6.52
CA ILE A 561 -46.76 -34.34 -7.28
C ILE A 561 -47.94 -34.16 -6.35
N THR A 562 -48.85 -33.24 -6.64
CA THR A 562 -50.05 -32.93 -5.84
C THR A 562 -51.32 -33.21 -6.62
N ASP A 563 -52.44 -33.25 -5.94
CA ASP A 563 -53.74 -33.33 -6.57
C ASP A 563 -54.06 -32.05 -7.39
N ASN A 564 -54.90 -32.15 -8.41
CA ASN A 564 -55.28 -31.07 -9.29
C ASN A 564 -56.09 -29.96 -8.61
#